data_bdf14ed5add2dc3ed644e10a76e2c911
#
_entry.id   bdf14ed5add2dc3ed644e10a76e2c911
#
_cell.length_a   1.000
_cell.length_b   1.000
_cell.length_c   1.000
_cell.angle_alpha   90.00
_cell.angle_beta   90.00
_cell.angle_gamma   90.00
#
_symmetry.space_group_name_H-M   'P 1'
#
loop_
_entity.id
_entity.type
_entity.pdbx_description
1 polymer ?
#
loop_
_entity_poly.entity_id
_entity_poly.type
_entity_poly.pdbx_seq_one_letter_code
_entity_poly.pdbx_strand_id
1 'polypeptide(L)'
;MIKTENTDNERDFEQQREQIIQLAMKDFRHLGVRSMSVDDVSRQLGISKKTFYKYFANKEELVEAVLQSIRNNVVLYVTKFFKGKSAIECIRSLIELHAKVDSIHKDPPFEYDVKKYYPNLYKQHIQYVHDFTRQTLENHLRQGIEEGIYRKDLDVEMYALLFSLIQLGVMRNEDNICEVNPHRIIRTFFDSFFRSILSDEGMTEVEKEWKIKTNK
;
A
#
# COMPACT_ATOMS: atom_id res chain seq x y z
N MET A 1 -5.62 21.48 -37.78
CA MET A 1 -4.39 20.65 -37.78
C MET A 1 -3.45 20.88 -36.61
N ILE A 2 -3.31 22.07 -36.01
CA ILE A 2 -2.34 22.36 -34.94
C ILE A 2 -2.74 21.76 -33.57
N LYS A 3 -4.00 21.44 -33.30
CA LYS A 3 -4.46 20.87 -32.02
C LYS A 3 -4.16 19.36 -31.83
N THR A 4 -4.02 18.61 -32.92
CA THR A 4 -3.76 17.15 -32.88
C THR A 4 -2.29 16.84 -32.64
N GLU A 5 -1.35 17.58 -33.17
CA GLU A 5 0.09 17.36 -32.98
C GLU A 5 0.56 17.66 -31.54
N ASN A 6 -0.09 18.62 -30.84
CA ASN A 6 0.25 18.94 -29.46
C ASN A 6 -0.20 17.82 -28.51
N THR A 7 -1.35 17.20 -28.76
CA THR A 7 -1.87 16.10 -27.94
C THR A 7 -1.08 14.78 -28.12
N ASP A 8 -0.54 14.53 -29.28
CA ASP A 8 0.28 13.35 -29.54
C ASP A 8 1.68 13.50 -28.90
N ASN A 9 2.28 14.68 -28.99
CA ASN A 9 3.55 14.97 -28.31
C ASN A 9 3.44 14.90 -26.77
N GLU A 10 2.34 15.36 -26.19
CA GLU A 10 2.09 15.26 -24.74
C GLU A 10 1.91 13.80 -24.31
N ARG A 11 1.18 13.01 -25.09
CA ARG A 11 1.00 11.57 -24.83
C ARG A 11 2.32 10.79 -24.87
N ASP A 12 3.13 11.04 -25.88
CA ASP A 12 4.46 10.42 -26.02
C ASP A 12 5.38 10.81 -24.86
N PHE A 13 5.32 12.07 -24.42
CA PHE A 13 6.08 12.54 -23.27
C PHE A 13 5.66 11.82 -21.98
N GLU A 14 4.36 11.76 -21.69
CA GLU A 14 3.84 11.07 -20.49
C GLU A 14 4.11 9.56 -20.54
N GLN A 15 3.98 8.94 -21.69
CA GLN A 15 4.27 7.51 -21.86
C GLN A 15 5.75 7.20 -21.57
N GLN A 16 6.66 8.02 -22.06
CA GLN A 16 8.10 7.83 -21.84
C GLN A 16 8.48 8.14 -20.39
N ARG A 17 7.87 9.15 -19.77
CA ARG A 17 8.02 9.46 -18.36
C ARG A 17 7.59 8.27 -17.48
N GLU A 18 6.45 7.66 -17.79
CA GLU A 18 5.95 6.49 -17.07
C GLU A 18 6.88 5.28 -17.25
N GLN A 19 7.43 5.03 -18.41
CA GLN A 19 8.43 3.96 -18.62
C GLN A 19 9.66 4.14 -17.74
N ILE A 20 10.14 5.37 -17.55
CA ILE A 20 11.25 5.67 -16.65
C ILE A 20 10.86 5.34 -15.20
N ILE A 21 9.66 5.74 -14.77
CA ILE A 21 9.15 5.46 -13.41
C ILE A 21 9.05 3.96 -13.17
N GLN A 22 8.47 3.21 -14.08
CA GLN A 22 8.27 1.76 -13.94
C GLN A 22 9.58 0.99 -13.88
N LEU A 23 10.56 1.34 -14.72
CA LEU A 23 11.89 0.76 -14.64
C LEU A 23 12.57 1.09 -13.30
N ALA A 24 12.57 2.38 -12.93
CA ALA A 24 13.17 2.83 -11.68
C ALA A 24 12.52 2.14 -10.47
N MET A 25 11.19 2.00 -10.44
CA MET A 25 10.46 1.31 -9.39
C MET A 25 10.88 -0.16 -9.25
N LYS A 26 11.06 -0.86 -10.38
CA LYS A 26 11.54 -2.25 -10.37
C LYS A 26 12.94 -2.35 -9.78
N ASP A 27 13.87 -1.52 -10.27
CA ASP A 27 15.27 -1.60 -9.90
C ASP A 27 15.53 -1.08 -8.48
N PHE A 28 14.86 -0.02 -8.06
CA PHE A 28 14.96 0.49 -6.70
C PHE A 28 14.50 -0.55 -5.67
N ARG A 29 13.47 -1.34 -5.98
CA ARG A 29 13.01 -2.43 -5.09
C ARG A 29 14.05 -3.53 -4.91
N HIS A 30 14.79 -3.85 -5.97
CA HIS A 30 15.76 -4.95 -5.93
C HIS A 30 17.15 -4.52 -5.48
N LEU A 31 17.60 -3.33 -5.90
CA LEU A 31 18.98 -2.88 -5.75
C LEU A 31 19.13 -1.74 -4.72
N GLY A 32 18.03 -1.14 -4.30
CA GLY A 32 18.01 0.08 -3.52
C GLY A 32 18.19 1.34 -4.38
N VAL A 33 17.75 2.48 -3.83
CA VAL A 33 17.84 3.77 -4.52
C VAL A 33 19.31 4.22 -4.66
N ARG A 34 20.13 3.96 -3.64
CA ARG A 34 21.53 4.38 -3.62
C ARG A 34 22.34 3.76 -4.75
N SER A 35 22.11 2.49 -5.02
CA SER A 35 22.88 1.69 -5.99
C SER A 35 22.63 2.08 -7.45
N MET A 36 21.56 2.81 -7.73
CA MET A 36 21.16 3.22 -9.07
C MET A 36 21.46 4.69 -9.31
N SER A 37 22.32 5.01 -10.25
CA SER A 37 22.57 6.38 -10.72
C SER A 37 21.63 6.76 -11.88
N VAL A 38 21.55 8.06 -12.18
CA VAL A 38 20.85 8.55 -13.40
C VAL A 38 21.45 7.92 -14.67
N ASP A 39 22.76 7.64 -14.65
CA ASP A 39 23.45 6.98 -15.76
C ASP A 39 22.98 5.55 -15.96
N ASP A 40 22.80 4.81 -14.87
CA ASP A 40 22.32 3.43 -14.92
C ASP A 40 20.89 3.36 -15.46
N VAL A 41 20.00 4.23 -14.97
CA VAL A 41 18.64 4.35 -15.47
C VAL A 41 18.62 4.72 -16.95
N SER A 42 19.42 5.71 -17.36
CA SER A 42 19.49 6.15 -18.76
C SER A 42 20.00 5.04 -19.67
N ARG A 43 21.04 4.31 -19.25
CA ARG A 43 21.63 3.20 -19.99
C ARG A 43 20.66 2.05 -20.20
N GLN A 44 19.92 1.67 -19.17
CA GLN A 44 18.95 0.58 -19.24
C GLN A 44 17.77 0.90 -20.18
N LEU A 45 17.36 2.16 -20.23
CA LEU A 45 16.31 2.63 -21.14
C LEU A 45 16.82 2.95 -22.55
N GLY A 46 18.14 2.91 -22.79
CA GLY A 46 18.72 3.31 -24.06
C GLY A 46 18.53 4.80 -24.39
N ILE A 47 18.38 5.66 -23.36
CA ILE A 47 18.23 7.11 -23.50
C ILE A 47 19.51 7.85 -23.08
N SER A 48 19.69 9.07 -23.60
CA SER A 48 20.76 9.95 -23.12
C SER A 48 20.41 10.57 -21.75
N LYS A 49 21.44 10.95 -20.95
CA LYS A 49 21.25 11.79 -19.76
C LYS A 49 20.46 13.05 -20.07
N LYS A 50 20.75 13.70 -21.21
CA LYS A 50 20.02 14.90 -21.65
C LYS A 50 18.53 14.58 -21.83
N THR A 51 18.21 13.40 -22.34
CA THR A 51 16.82 12.93 -22.48
C THR A 51 16.19 12.68 -21.11
N PHE A 52 16.90 12.03 -20.18
CA PHE A 52 16.43 11.85 -18.80
C PHE A 52 16.06 13.18 -18.15
N TYR A 53 16.95 14.18 -18.24
CA TYR A 53 16.72 15.51 -17.64
C TYR A 53 15.60 16.35 -18.29
N LYS A 54 14.99 15.86 -19.37
CA LYS A 54 13.72 16.44 -19.87
C LYS A 54 12.52 16.03 -19.03
N TYR A 55 12.59 14.86 -18.35
CA TYR A 55 11.50 14.27 -17.58
C TYR A 55 11.63 14.49 -16.07
N PHE A 56 12.86 14.53 -15.56
CA PHE A 56 13.15 14.68 -14.14
C PHE A 56 14.37 15.59 -13.96
N ALA A 57 14.20 16.68 -13.20
CA ALA A 57 15.28 17.62 -12.95
C ALA A 57 16.47 17.00 -12.21
N ASN A 58 16.20 15.98 -11.39
CA ASN A 58 17.21 15.26 -10.62
C ASN A 58 16.70 13.87 -10.22
N LYS A 59 17.53 13.09 -9.53
CA LYS A 59 17.16 11.75 -9.04
C LYS A 59 16.09 11.80 -7.94
N GLU A 60 16.07 12.82 -7.11
CA GLU A 60 15.08 12.98 -6.04
C GLU A 60 13.66 13.10 -6.62
N GLU A 61 13.49 13.87 -7.70
CA GLU A 61 12.21 13.96 -8.42
C GLU A 61 11.77 12.62 -9.00
N LEU A 62 12.70 11.80 -9.51
CA LEU A 62 12.39 10.43 -9.92
C LEU A 62 11.95 9.56 -8.74
N VAL A 63 12.63 9.67 -7.58
CA VAL A 63 12.24 8.94 -6.36
C VAL A 63 10.85 9.35 -5.90
N GLU A 64 10.53 10.63 -5.93
CA GLU A 64 9.19 11.13 -5.61
C GLU A 64 8.12 10.59 -6.57
N ALA A 65 8.40 10.59 -7.88
CA ALA A 65 7.50 10.03 -8.88
C ALA A 65 7.27 8.51 -8.68
N VAL A 66 8.30 7.76 -8.31
CA VAL A 66 8.17 6.34 -7.96
C VAL A 66 7.30 6.15 -6.72
N LEU A 67 7.51 6.93 -5.67
CA LEU A 67 6.65 6.89 -4.47
C LEU A 67 5.19 7.23 -4.80
N GLN A 68 4.96 8.22 -5.68
CA GLN A 68 3.62 8.57 -6.13
C GLN A 68 2.97 7.43 -6.93
N SER A 69 3.72 6.77 -7.81
CA SER A 69 3.23 5.60 -8.56
C SER A 69 2.86 4.45 -7.62
N ILE A 70 3.66 4.19 -6.58
CA ILE A 70 3.35 3.20 -5.54
C ILE A 70 2.05 3.56 -4.83
N ARG A 71 1.87 4.83 -4.41
CA ARG A 71 0.63 5.30 -3.76
C ARG A 71 -0.59 5.10 -4.66
N ASN A 72 -0.50 5.48 -5.93
CA ASN A 72 -1.58 5.33 -6.91
C ASN A 72 -1.98 3.87 -7.09
N ASN A 73 -1.01 2.96 -7.18
CA ASN A 73 -1.26 1.53 -7.30
C ASN A 73 -1.97 0.97 -6.06
N VAL A 74 -1.57 1.40 -4.86
CA VAL A 74 -2.24 1.01 -3.61
C VAL A 74 -3.68 1.51 -3.59
N VAL A 75 -3.92 2.78 -3.94
CA VAL A 75 -5.28 3.35 -4.03
C VAL A 75 -6.16 2.56 -4.99
N LEU A 76 -5.66 2.28 -6.19
CA LEU A 76 -6.38 1.50 -7.19
C LEU A 76 -6.71 0.09 -6.69
N TYR A 77 -5.74 -0.59 -6.07
CA TYR A 77 -5.94 -1.92 -5.51
C TYR A 77 -6.99 -1.92 -4.40
N VAL A 78 -6.86 -1.02 -3.42
CA VAL A 78 -7.78 -0.92 -2.28
C VAL A 78 -9.18 -0.52 -2.74
N THR A 79 -9.30 0.46 -3.62
CA THR A 79 -10.60 0.86 -4.19
C THR A 79 -11.28 -0.31 -4.90
N LYS A 80 -10.54 -1.06 -5.71
CA LYS A 80 -11.06 -2.25 -6.39
C LYS A 80 -11.43 -3.36 -5.40
N PHE A 81 -10.66 -3.51 -4.33
CA PHE A 81 -10.90 -4.51 -3.29
C PHE A 81 -12.24 -4.29 -2.58
N PHE A 82 -12.57 -3.05 -2.22
CA PHE A 82 -13.80 -2.72 -1.50
C PHE A 82 -15.02 -2.49 -2.41
N LYS A 83 -14.80 -2.21 -3.70
CA LYS A 83 -15.87 -1.83 -4.63
C LYS A 83 -16.97 -2.88 -4.73
N GLY A 84 -18.21 -2.47 -4.34
CA GLY A 84 -19.42 -3.28 -4.50
C GLY A 84 -19.51 -4.47 -3.55
N LYS A 85 -18.65 -4.56 -2.54
CA LYS A 85 -18.69 -5.60 -1.52
C LYS A 85 -19.37 -5.10 -0.24
N SER A 86 -20.13 -5.97 0.40
CA SER A 86 -20.59 -5.77 1.77
C SER A 86 -19.46 -5.90 2.78
N ALA A 87 -19.69 -5.46 4.03
CA ALA A 87 -18.69 -5.56 5.09
C ALA A 87 -18.24 -7.02 5.33
N ILE A 88 -19.20 -7.95 5.33
CA ILE A 88 -18.90 -9.39 5.52
C ILE A 88 -18.07 -9.97 4.36
N GLU A 89 -18.35 -9.59 3.12
CA GLU A 89 -17.55 -10.01 1.96
C GLU A 89 -16.12 -9.45 1.99
N CYS A 90 -15.94 -8.23 2.50
CA CYS A 90 -14.63 -7.64 2.72
C CYS A 90 -13.84 -8.42 3.78
N ILE A 91 -14.45 -8.73 4.93
CA ILE A 91 -13.81 -9.56 5.98
C ILE A 91 -13.39 -10.90 5.40
N ARG A 92 -14.28 -11.58 4.67
CA ARG A 92 -14.01 -12.86 4.01
C ARG A 92 -12.79 -12.78 3.09
N SER A 93 -12.78 -11.77 2.23
CA SER A 93 -11.67 -11.53 1.30
C SER A 93 -10.36 -11.23 2.00
N LEU A 94 -10.38 -10.50 3.12
CA LEU A 94 -9.18 -10.21 3.93
C LEU A 94 -8.65 -11.48 4.62
N ILE A 95 -9.51 -12.31 5.19
CA ILE A 95 -9.13 -13.61 5.78
C ILE A 95 -8.46 -14.51 4.72
N GLU A 96 -9.02 -14.57 3.51
CA GLU A 96 -8.45 -15.35 2.41
C GLU A 96 -7.09 -14.79 1.93
N LEU A 97 -6.96 -13.48 1.85
CA LEU A 97 -5.70 -12.83 1.48
C LEU A 97 -4.61 -13.16 2.49
N HIS A 98 -4.90 -13.04 3.80
CA HIS A 98 -3.93 -13.33 4.86
C HIS A 98 -3.54 -14.80 4.95
N ALA A 99 -4.46 -15.72 4.60
CA ALA A 99 -4.15 -17.15 4.54
C ALA A 99 -3.16 -17.52 3.42
N LYS A 100 -3.06 -16.68 2.39
CA LYS A 100 -2.18 -16.90 1.23
C LYS A 100 -0.83 -16.18 1.33
N VAL A 101 -0.66 -15.23 2.26
CA VAL A 101 0.57 -14.47 2.41
C VAL A 101 1.55 -15.24 3.27
N ASP A 102 2.36 -16.10 2.67
CA ASP A 102 3.40 -16.90 3.37
C ASP A 102 4.73 -16.13 3.57
N SER A 103 4.88 -14.94 3.01
CA SER A 103 6.12 -14.19 3.11
C SER A 103 5.88 -12.68 3.18
N ILE A 104 6.00 -12.12 4.38
CA ILE A 104 6.35 -10.70 4.49
C ILE A 104 7.85 -10.65 4.23
N HIS A 105 8.22 -10.16 3.06
CA HIS A 105 9.62 -9.93 2.77
C HIS A 105 10.16 -8.87 3.73
N LYS A 106 11.44 -9.03 4.14
CA LYS A 106 12.21 -7.94 4.76
C LYS A 106 12.02 -6.69 3.91
N ASP A 107 11.96 -5.54 4.58
CA ASP A 107 11.83 -4.25 3.90
C ASP A 107 12.71 -4.20 2.65
N PRO A 108 12.13 -3.93 1.49
CA PRO A 108 12.94 -3.85 0.28
C PRO A 108 14.00 -2.77 0.50
N PRO A 109 15.21 -2.92 -0.05
CA PRO A 109 16.29 -1.94 0.03
C PRO A 109 15.84 -0.51 -0.31
N PHE A 110 14.78 -0.40 -1.10
CA PHE A 110 14.13 0.84 -1.49
C PHE A 110 13.64 1.67 -0.29
N GLU A 111 12.87 1.06 0.60
CA GLU A 111 12.27 1.80 1.73
C GLU A 111 13.33 2.28 2.70
N TYR A 112 14.31 1.41 3.02
CA TYR A 112 15.45 1.79 3.85
C TYR A 112 16.23 2.97 3.24
N ASP A 113 16.52 2.92 1.94
CA ASP A 113 17.26 3.96 1.25
C ASP A 113 16.48 5.28 1.19
N VAL A 114 15.17 5.22 0.90
CA VAL A 114 14.33 6.42 0.88
C VAL A 114 14.28 7.08 2.26
N LYS A 115 14.10 6.29 3.32
CA LYS A 115 14.12 6.80 4.70
C LYS A 115 15.45 7.48 5.03
N LYS A 116 16.56 6.87 4.64
CA LYS A 116 17.91 7.33 4.97
C LYS A 116 18.36 8.54 4.16
N TYR A 117 18.10 8.55 2.86
CA TYR A 117 18.64 9.53 1.92
C TYR A 117 17.64 10.61 1.48
N TYR A 118 16.32 10.35 1.64
CA TYR A 118 15.23 11.24 1.27
C TYR A 118 14.19 11.36 2.41
N PRO A 119 14.60 11.74 3.63
CA PRO A 119 13.74 11.67 4.81
C PRO A 119 12.45 12.48 4.70
N ASN A 120 12.46 13.59 3.96
CA ASN A 120 11.26 14.40 3.74
C ASN A 120 10.24 13.68 2.83
N LEU A 121 10.70 13.07 1.75
CA LEU A 121 9.84 12.26 0.86
C LEU A 121 9.28 11.05 1.60
N TYR A 122 10.12 10.39 2.42
CA TYR A 122 9.69 9.28 3.27
C TYR A 122 8.58 9.71 4.23
N LYS A 123 8.78 10.82 4.95
CA LYS A 123 7.78 11.35 5.89
C LYS A 123 6.45 11.64 5.20
N GLN A 124 6.47 12.28 4.04
CA GLN A 124 5.27 12.57 3.26
C GLN A 124 4.59 11.29 2.79
N HIS A 125 5.36 10.31 2.32
CA HIS A 125 4.83 9.01 1.90
C HIS A 125 4.13 8.28 3.04
N ILE A 126 4.75 8.21 4.21
CA ILE A 126 4.19 7.56 5.40
C ILE A 126 2.93 8.27 5.89
N GLN A 127 2.93 9.61 5.90
CA GLN A 127 1.74 10.38 6.28
C GLN A 127 0.58 10.08 5.33
N TYR A 128 0.84 10.05 4.02
CA TYR A 128 -0.17 9.70 3.03
C TYR A 128 -0.74 8.30 3.26
N VAL A 129 0.12 7.30 3.48
CA VAL A 129 -0.32 5.90 3.73
C VAL A 129 -1.17 5.83 5.00
N HIS A 130 -0.76 6.52 6.05
CA HIS A 130 -1.52 6.59 7.30
C HIS A 130 -2.92 7.18 7.09
N ASP A 131 -3.00 8.35 6.45
CA ASP A 131 -4.26 9.07 6.26
C ASP A 131 -5.20 8.29 5.32
N PHE A 132 -4.66 7.72 4.25
CA PHE A 132 -5.43 6.89 3.31
C PHE A 132 -5.98 5.62 3.99
N THR A 133 -5.16 4.93 4.78
CA THR A 133 -5.58 3.72 5.51
C THR A 133 -6.67 4.06 6.52
N ARG A 134 -6.48 5.12 7.31
CA ARG A 134 -7.45 5.57 8.31
C ARG A 134 -8.79 5.89 7.65
N GLN A 135 -8.78 6.73 6.62
CA GLN A 135 -10.00 7.13 5.93
C GLN A 135 -10.73 5.95 5.27
N THR A 136 -9.98 5.04 4.65
CA THR A 136 -10.55 3.83 4.04
C THR A 136 -11.23 2.96 5.08
N LEU A 137 -10.59 2.78 6.23
CA LEU A 137 -11.15 1.97 7.32
C LEU A 137 -12.35 2.64 7.98
N GLU A 138 -12.31 3.96 8.20
CA GLU A 138 -13.47 4.71 8.72
C GLU A 138 -14.71 4.48 7.84
N ASN A 139 -14.57 4.61 6.53
CA ASN A 139 -15.65 4.39 5.58
C ASN A 139 -16.17 2.94 5.65
N HIS A 140 -15.28 1.97 5.73
CA HIS A 140 -15.64 0.56 5.83
C HIS A 140 -16.33 0.22 7.17
N LEU A 141 -15.87 0.80 8.28
CA LEU A 141 -16.50 0.62 9.58
C LEU A 141 -17.92 1.21 9.60
N ARG A 142 -18.11 2.41 9.05
CA ARG A 142 -19.45 3.04 8.93
C ARG A 142 -20.39 2.17 8.08
N GLN A 143 -19.91 1.67 6.94
CA GLN A 143 -20.68 0.74 6.10
C GLN A 143 -21.09 -0.51 6.88
N GLY A 144 -20.18 -1.14 7.60
CA GLY A 144 -20.46 -2.36 8.35
C GLY A 144 -21.42 -2.14 9.54
N ILE A 145 -21.41 -0.94 10.14
CA ILE A 145 -22.41 -0.54 11.15
C ILE A 145 -23.81 -0.41 10.52
N GLU A 146 -23.89 0.24 9.35
CA GLU A 146 -25.15 0.39 8.60
C GLU A 146 -25.72 -0.98 8.17
N GLU A 147 -24.86 -1.91 7.77
CA GLU A 147 -25.21 -3.28 7.42
C GLU A 147 -25.53 -4.17 8.64
N GLY A 148 -25.31 -3.71 9.88
CA GLY A 148 -25.53 -4.46 11.11
C GLY A 148 -24.44 -5.51 11.41
N ILE A 149 -23.40 -5.58 10.62
CA ILE A 149 -22.27 -6.52 10.78
C ILE A 149 -21.33 -6.07 11.90
N TYR A 150 -21.17 -4.76 12.08
CA TYR A 150 -20.34 -4.18 13.14
C TYR A 150 -21.21 -3.57 14.24
N ARG A 151 -20.64 -3.52 15.45
CA ARG A 151 -21.31 -2.96 16.63
C ARG A 151 -21.61 -1.47 16.43
N LYS A 152 -22.76 -1.03 16.87
CA LYS A 152 -23.22 0.36 16.74
C LYS A 152 -22.51 1.34 17.69
N ASP A 153 -21.89 0.83 18.75
CA ASP A 153 -21.19 1.59 19.78
C ASP A 153 -19.69 1.79 19.49
N LEU A 154 -19.24 1.47 18.26
CA LEU A 154 -17.85 1.67 17.87
C LEU A 154 -17.49 3.15 17.77
N ASP A 155 -16.40 3.53 18.44
CA ASP A 155 -15.68 4.76 18.12
C ASP A 155 -14.90 4.57 16.82
N VAL A 156 -15.58 4.84 15.70
CA VAL A 156 -15.04 4.58 14.35
C VAL A 156 -13.72 5.26 14.11
N GLU A 157 -13.56 6.51 14.57
CA GLU A 157 -12.34 7.29 14.37
C GLU A 157 -11.17 6.70 15.16
N MET A 158 -11.43 6.30 16.42
CA MET A 158 -10.40 5.71 17.27
C MET A 158 -10.00 4.32 16.78
N TYR A 159 -10.95 3.47 16.36
CA TYR A 159 -10.64 2.15 15.81
C TYR A 159 -9.83 2.24 14.51
N ALA A 160 -10.17 3.18 13.62
CA ALA A 160 -9.41 3.41 12.40
C ALA A 160 -8.00 3.95 12.68
N LEU A 161 -7.86 4.84 13.66
CA LEU A 161 -6.57 5.34 14.10
C LEU A 161 -5.70 4.22 14.68
N LEU A 162 -6.22 3.44 15.61
CA LEU A 162 -5.49 2.33 16.24
C LEU A 162 -5.02 1.31 15.19
N PHE A 163 -5.90 0.95 14.25
CA PHE A 163 -5.54 0.04 13.16
C PHE A 163 -4.37 0.59 12.34
N SER A 164 -4.45 1.85 11.91
CA SER A 164 -3.40 2.46 11.08
C SER A 164 -2.05 2.55 11.83
N LEU A 165 -2.08 2.85 13.12
CA LEU A 165 -0.87 2.91 13.95
C LEU A 165 -0.22 1.53 14.12
N ILE A 166 -1.02 0.48 14.36
CA ILE A 166 -0.51 -0.89 14.50
C ILE A 166 0.04 -1.38 13.17
N GLN A 167 -0.67 -1.15 12.06
CA GLN A 167 -0.20 -1.51 10.73
C GLN A 167 1.16 -0.87 10.42
N LEU A 168 1.32 0.41 10.69
CA LEU A 168 2.60 1.11 10.53
C LEU A 168 3.67 0.57 11.47
N GLY A 169 3.34 0.25 12.71
CA GLY A 169 4.26 -0.32 13.69
C GLY A 169 4.79 -1.70 13.27
N VAL A 170 3.90 -2.56 12.74
CA VAL A 170 4.29 -3.88 12.24
C VAL A 170 5.15 -3.77 10.99
N MET A 171 4.82 -2.85 10.08
CA MET A 171 5.61 -2.60 8.86
C MET A 171 6.99 -1.99 9.18
N ARG A 172 7.12 -1.28 10.30
CA ARG A 172 8.35 -0.60 10.73
C ARG A 172 9.16 -1.36 11.79
N ASN A 173 8.94 -2.64 11.98
CA ASN A 173 9.72 -3.44 12.95
C ASN A 173 11.21 -3.55 12.53
N GLU A 174 11.86 -2.38 12.40
CA GLU A 174 13.23 -2.21 11.89
C GLU A 174 14.28 -2.73 12.88
N ASP A 175 13.96 -2.67 14.16
CA ASP A 175 14.90 -3.00 15.23
C ASP A 175 14.85 -4.48 15.65
N ASN A 176 14.06 -5.33 14.94
CA ASN A 176 13.83 -6.73 15.32
C ASN A 176 13.54 -6.90 16.84
N ILE A 177 12.81 -5.92 17.42
CA ILE A 177 12.49 -5.90 18.86
C ILE A 177 11.76 -7.17 19.27
N CYS A 178 11.04 -7.80 18.34
CA CYS A 178 10.37 -9.07 18.54
C CYS A 178 10.94 -10.14 17.63
N GLU A 179 11.53 -11.19 18.18
CA GLU A 179 11.88 -12.44 17.46
C GLU A 179 10.64 -13.23 17.00
N VAL A 180 9.46 -12.60 17.04
CA VAL A 180 8.19 -13.23 16.69
C VAL A 180 7.98 -13.11 15.18
N ASN A 181 7.56 -14.21 14.56
CA ASN A 181 7.19 -14.23 13.15
C ASN A 181 6.16 -13.11 12.86
N PRO A 182 6.45 -12.15 11.95
CA PRO A 182 5.55 -11.05 11.61
C PRO A 182 4.15 -11.50 11.18
N HIS A 183 4.04 -12.65 10.48
CA HIS A 183 2.75 -13.22 10.11
C HIS A 183 1.89 -13.59 11.31
N ARG A 184 2.52 -14.11 12.38
CA ARG A 184 1.82 -14.44 13.61
C ARG A 184 1.28 -13.19 14.28
N ILE A 185 2.06 -12.10 14.27
CA ILE A 185 1.63 -10.80 14.81
C ILE A 185 0.43 -10.29 14.02
N ILE A 186 0.54 -10.23 12.70
CA ILE A 186 -0.51 -9.75 11.81
C ILE A 186 -1.78 -10.58 11.95
N ARG A 187 -1.66 -11.91 11.90
CA ARG A 187 -2.81 -12.80 12.05
C ARG A 187 -3.51 -12.60 13.39
N THR A 188 -2.75 -12.53 14.49
CA THR A 188 -3.31 -12.32 15.83
C THR A 188 -3.97 -10.95 15.94
N PHE A 189 -3.36 -9.92 15.34
CA PHE A 189 -3.93 -8.59 15.31
C PHE A 189 -5.27 -8.56 14.56
N PHE A 190 -5.33 -9.13 13.35
CA PHE A 190 -6.58 -9.16 12.57
C PHE A 190 -7.68 -9.96 13.27
N ASP A 191 -7.37 -11.12 13.84
CA ASP A 191 -8.35 -11.91 14.60
C ASP A 191 -8.90 -11.10 15.79
N SER A 192 -8.03 -10.47 16.57
CA SER A 192 -8.43 -9.63 17.71
C SER A 192 -9.23 -8.41 17.26
N PHE A 193 -8.80 -7.75 16.21
CA PHE A 193 -9.46 -6.57 15.66
C PHE A 193 -10.88 -6.91 15.18
N PHE A 194 -11.04 -7.94 14.36
CA PHE A 194 -12.37 -8.34 13.88
C PHE A 194 -13.29 -8.73 15.03
N ARG A 195 -12.83 -9.51 16.00
CA ARG A 195 -13.63 -9.86 17.17
C ARG A 195 -14.06 -8.64 17.98
N SER A 196 -13.26 -7.59 18.00
CA SER A 196 -13.59 -6.36 18.74
C SER A 196 -14.62 -5.46 18.05
N ILE A 197 -14.77 -5.57 16.74
CA ILE A 197 -15.70 -4.71 15.96
C ILE A 197 -17.00 -5.39 15.56
N LEU A 198 -17.05 -6.73 15.52
CA LEU A 198 -18.23 -7.48 15.07
C LEU A 198 -19.40 -7.35 16.07
N SER A 199 -20.62 -7.24 15.54
CA SER A 199 -21.86 -7.45 16.29
C SER A 199 -22.08 -8.95 16.56
N ASP A 200 -23.06 -9.33 17.34
CA ASP A 200 -23.42 -10.74 17.57
C ASP A 200 -23.85 -11.43 16.27
N GLU A 201 -24.60 -10.72 15.42
CA GLU A 201 -24.96 -11.18 14.09
C GLU A 201 -23.75 -11.34 13.18
N GLY A 202 -22.86 -10.32 13.15
CA GLY A 202 -21.61 -10.35 12.38
C GLY A 202 -20.69 -11.47 12.82
N MET A 203 -20.58 -11.72 14.12
CA MET A 203 -19.80 -12.83 14.67
C MET A 203 -20.36 -14.18 14.21
N THR A 204 -21.66 -14.34 14.27
CA THR A 204 -22.34 -15.58 13.81
C THR A 204 -22.06 -15.87 12.33
N GLU A 205 -22.08 -14.84 11.48
CA GLU A 205 -21.81 -14.98 10.04
C GLU A 205 -20.32 -15.33 9.78
N VAL A 206 -19.39 -14.68 10.46
CA VAL A 206 -17.95 -14.94 10.30
C VAL A 206 -17.56 -16.32 10.84
N GLU A 207 -18.13 -16.77 11.97
CA GLU A 207 -17.82 -18.08 12.56
C GLU A 207 -18.29 -19.26 11.70
N LYS A 208 -19.40 -19.13 11.00
CA LYS A 208 -19.81 -20.16 10.03
C LYS A 208 -18.72 -20.45 9.02
N GLU A 209 -18.00 -19.43 8.60
CA GLU A 209 -16.91 -19.55 7.61
C GLU A 209 -15.58 -19.99 8.22
N TRP A 210 -15.26 -19.53 9.42
CA TRP A 210 -14.03 -19.96 10.12
C TRP A 210 -14.05 -21.46 10.42
N LYS A 211 -15.21 -22.01 10.82
CA LYS A 211 -15.39 -23.48 11.06
C LYS A 211 -15.22 -24.33 9.79
N ILE A 212 -15.60 -23.80 8.64
CA ILE A 212 -15.42 -24.52 7.35
C ILE A 212 -13.94 -24.63 6.97
N LYS A 213 -13.09 -23.66 7.36
CA LYS A 213 -11.66 -23.63 7.00
C LYS A 213 -10.74 -24.35 7.99
N THR A 214 -11.16 -24.53 9.24
CA THR A 214 -10.40 -25.29 10.26
C THR A 214 -10.58 -26.81 10.15
N ASN A 215 -11.56 -27.27 9.39
CA ASN A 215 -11.85 -28.71 9.15
C ASN A 215 -11.32 -29.23 7.81
N LYS A 216 -10.46 -28.49 7.13
CA LYS A 216 -9.71 -28.90 5.94
C LYS A 216 -8.20 -28.78 6.19
#